data_47f3068d127adc4062fc40088e35a2fa
#
_entry.id   47f3068d127adc4062fc40088e35a2fa
#
_cell.length_a   1.000
_cell.length_b   1.000
_cell.length_c   1.000
_cell.angle_alpha   90.00
_cell.angle_beta   90.00
_cell.angle_gamma   90.00
#
_symmetry.space_group_name_H-M   'P 1'
#
loop_
_entity.id
_entity.type
_entity.pdbx_description
1 polymer ?
#
loop_
_entity_poly.entity_id
_entity_poly.type
_entity_poly.pdbx_seq_one_letter_code
_entity_poly.pdbx_strand_id
1 'polypeptide(L)'
;MGGVCKEQAQKQFEDYFKGKKLLPNVFLNSRNRISEMRRLYVPYWLFSCDACADMVYDAEKVRTEQKGEWEITRTKHYLVRRKGGMRFEDIPVDGSVKMDDKLTESLEPYDLSAAIPFQSAVLAGAMADHADANCDACEKRAVERVEHSVEQTMLDTVRDYDTVNERNRRITTERGSATPALLPVWLMTTVKEGKTYTFAVNGQTGKLTCDVPADKKKSLLWGGGVFAGILGVAALILALMDALGSGSLLICAVVAAIIALAVVGALKGQLKQAAQQSAAGGYIREGSFRLDVNADHFLYESTTKRKIENNTQKK
;
A
#
# COMPACT_ATOMS: atom_id res chain seq x y z
N MET A 1 -2.13 28.07 -13.11
CA MET A 1 -2.84 26.97 -12.46
C MET A 1 -2.76 25.74 -13.34
N GLY A 2 -1.80 24.85 -13.09
CA GLY A 2 -1.56 23.63 -13.89
C GLY A 2 -2.35 22.43 -13.37
N GLY A 3 -3.68 22.48 -13.42
CA GLY A 3 -4.49 21.31 -13.07
C GLY A 3 -4.69 20.38 -14.27
N VAL A 4 -4.99 19.10 -14.01
CA VAL A 4 -5.33 18.11 -15.03
C VAL A 4 -6.61 18.53 -15.73
N CYS A 5 -6.55 18.73 -17.05
CA CYS A 5 -7.72 19.04 -17.85
C CYS A 5 -8.58 17.77 -18.06
N LYS A 6 -9.82 17.96 -18.57
CA LYS A 6 -10.76 16.86 -18.78
C LYS A 6 -10.18 15.78 -19.70
N GLU A 7 -9.52 16.19 -20.77
CA GLU A 7 -8.92 15.31 -21.76
C GLU A 7 -7.77 14.47 -21.18
N GLN A 8 -6.98 15.06 -20.29
CA GLN A 8 -5.92 14.34 -19.58
C GLN A 8 -6.51 13.33 -18.58
N ALA A 9 -7.54 13.70 -17.82
CA ALA A 9 -8.24 12.80 -16.93
C ALA A 9 -8.89 11.62 -17.68
N GLN A 10 -9.49 11.90 -18.85
CA GLN A 10 -10.05 10.89 -19.74
C GLN A 10 -8.97 9.92 -20.25
N LYS A 11 -7.81 10.44 -20.64
CA LYS A 11 -6.67 9.63 -21.08
C LYS A 11 -6.16 8.71 -19.96
N GLN A 12 -6.05 9.21 -18.73
CA GLN A 12 -5.66 8.39 -17.57
C GLN A 12 -6.64 7.23 -17.35
N PHE A 13 -7.93 7.52 -17.50
CA PHE A 13 -8.97 6.52 -17.40
C PHE A 13 -8.88 5.46 -18.52
N GLU A 14 -8.68 5.88 -19.77
CA GLU A 14 -8.49 4.96 -20.89
C GLU A 14 -7.25 4.09 -20.71
N ASP A 15 -6.14 4.68 -20.28
CA ASP A 15 -4.89 3.97 -20.06
C ASP A 15 -5.02 2.96 -18.92
N TYR A 16 -5.81 3.26 -17.89
CA TYR A 16 -6.11 2.30 -16.82
C TYR A 16 -6.74 1.01 -17.35
N PHE A 17 -7.66 1.10 -18.32
CA PHE A 17 -8.34 -0.08 -18.86
C PHE A 17 -7.49 -0.90 -19.80
N LYS A 18 -6.40 -0.34 -20.35
CA LYS A 18 -5.50 -1.05 -21.25
C LYS A 18 -4.77 -2.19 -20.50
N GLY A 19 -4.82 -3.40 -21.04
CA GLY A 19 -4.09 -4.56 -20.52
C GLY A 19 -4.67 -5.21 -19.26
N LYS A 20 -5.76 -4.71 -18.69
CA LYS A 20 -6.42 -5.28 -17.50
C LYS A 20 -7.23 -6.53 -17.85
N LYS A 21 -6.58 -7.71 -17.87
CA LYS A 21 -7.16 -8.98 -18.33
C LYS A 21 -8.37 -9.46 -17.52
N LEU A 22 -8.42 -9.16 -16.22
CA LEU A 22 -9.50 -9.58 -15.33
C LEU A 22 -10.59 -8.53 -15.15
N LEU A 23 -10.52 -7.40 -15.87
CA LEU A 23 -11.53 -6.35 -15.78
C LEU A 23 -12.86 -6.83 -16.38
N PRO A 24 -14.01 -6.68 -15.67
CA PRO A 24 -15.31 -7.02 -16.21
C PRO A 24 -15.66 -6.18 -17.47
N ASN A 25 -16.33 -6.79 -18.43
CA ASN A 25 -16.67 -6.13 -19.71
C ASN A 25 -17.53 -4.88 -19.53
N VAL A 26 -18.38 -4.83 -18.49
CA VAL A 26 -19.22 -3.66 -18.20
C VAL A 26 -18.38 -2.40 -18.00
N PHE A 27 -17.19 -2.52 -17.41
CA PHE A 27 -16.29 -1.37 -17.22
C PHE A 27 -15.54 -1.01 -18.52
N LEU A 28 -15.25 -1.98 -19.38
CA LEU A 28 -14.72 -1.70 -20.72
C LEU A 28 -15.73 -0.90 -21.57
N ASN A 29 -17.01 -1.22 -21.46
CA ASN A 29 -18.08 -0.48 -22.13
C ASN A 29 -18.28 0.92 -21.51
N SER A 30 -17.84 1.17 -20.30
CA SER A 30 -17.87 2.49 -19.65
C SER A 30 -16.97 3.51 -20.33
N ARG A 31 -16.08 3.09 -21.26
CA ARG A 31 -15.36 4.01 -22.16
C ARG A 31 -16.31 4.98 -22.86
N ASN A 32 -17.49 4.53 -23.21
CA ASN A 32 -18.50 5.38 -23.88
C ASN A 32 -19.07 6.46 -22.96
N ARG A 33 -18.83 6.37 -21.63
CA ARG A 33 -19.29 7.31 -20.60
C ARG A 33 -18.18 8.24 -20.09
N ILE A 34 -16.98 8.16 -20.64
CA ILE A 34 -15.86 9.04 -20.24
C ILE A 34 -16.24 10.53 -20.40
N SER A 35 -17.10 10.84 -21.37
CA SER A 35 -17.65 12.20 -21.56
C SER A 35 -18.49 12.69 -20.36
N GLU A 36 -19.05 11.79 -19.55
CA GLU A 36 -19.84 12.10 -18.36
C GLU A 36 -18.97 12.43 -17.14
N MET A 37 -17.64 12.31 -17.26
CA MET A 37 -16.71 12.65 -16.18
C MET A 37 -16.88 14.13 -15.78
N ARG A 38 -17.05 14.36 -14.48
CA ARG A 38 -17.31 15.67 -13.91
C ARG A 38 -16.20 16.06 -12.95
N ARG A 39 -15.86 17.35 -12.95
CA ARG A 39 -14.95 17.93 -11.97
C ARG A 39 -15.71 18.23 -10.68
N LEU A 40 -15.20 17.70 -9.59
CA LEU A 40 -15.71 17.93 -8.25
C LEU A 40 -14.59 18.51 -7.39
N TYR A 41 -14.90 19.52 -6.59
CA TYR A 41 -14.06 19.95 -5.50
C TYR A 41 -14.52 19.25 -4.21
N VAL A 42 -13.65 18.42 -3.67
CA VAL A 42 -13.89 17.66 -2.43
C VAL A 42 -13.34 18.46 -1.26
N PRO A 43 -14.10 18.65 -0.17
CA PRO A 43 -13.60 19.30 1.04
C PRO A 43 -12.64 18.39 1.78
N TYR A 44 -11.51 18.95 2.20
CA TYR A 44 -10.51 18.30 3.05
C TYR A 44 -10.19 19.17 4.24
N TRP A 45 -9.79 18.52 5.33
CA TRP A 45 -9.07 19.16 6.42
C TRP A 45 -7.58 18.87 6.26
N LEU A 46 -6.76 19.90 6.29
CA LEU A 46 -5.30 19.82 6.27
C LEU A 46 -4.80 19.95 7.70
N PHE A 47 -4.27 18.87 8.25
CA PHE A 47 -3.78 18.82 9.64
C PHE A 47 -2.26 18.95 9.68
N SER A 48 -1.77 19.78 10.60
CA SER A 48 -0.36 19.86 10.93
C SER A 48 -0.18 19.60 12.43
N CYS A 49 0.86 18.87 12.81
CA CYS A 49 1.15 18.54 14.19
C CYS A 49 2.63 18.25 14.40
N ASP A 50 3.07 18.37 15.66
CA ASP A 50 4.37 17.88 16.09
C ASP A 50 4.18 16.53 16.80
N ALA A 51 5.02 15.56 16.47
CA ALA A 51 4.99 14.23 17.07
C ALA A 51 6.32 13.90 17.73
N CYS A 52 6.26 13.36 18.94
CA CYS A 52 7.41 12.87 19.68
C CYS A 52 7.22 11.39 20.01
N ALA A 53 8.29 10.61 19.89
CA ALA A 53 8.29 9.19 20.19
C ALA A 53 9.43 8.80 21.13
N ASP A 54 9.17 7.81 21.99
CA ASP A 54 10.16 7.12 22.82
C ASP A 54 9.90 5.62 22.66
N MET A 55 10.74 4.97 21.85
CA MET A 55 10.58 3.58 21.43
C MET A 55 11.70 2.74 21.99
N VAL A 56 11.36 1.56 22.50
CA VAL A 56 12.32 0.57 22.98
C VAL A 56 12.11 -0.74 22.25
N TYR A 57 13.17 -1.30 21.71
CA TYR A 57 13.15 -2.54 20.95
C TYR A 57 14.08 -3.58 21.57
N ASP A 58 13.66 -4.85 21.52
CA ASP A 58 14.52 -6.01 21.65
C ASP A 58 15.04 -6.36 20.26
N ALA A 59 16.34 -6.28 20.07
CA ALA A 59 16.97 -6.47 18.76
C ALA A 59 18.07 -7.53 18.82
N GLU A 60 18.23 -8.28 17.71
CA GLU A 60 19.16 -9.40 17.65
C GLU A 60 20.04 -9.31 16.41
N LYS A 61 21.34 -9.66 16.59
CA LYS A 61 22.27 -9.94 15.50
C LYS A 61 22.66 -11.40 15.54
N VAL A 62 22.36 -12.10 14.43
CA VAL A 62 22.58 -13.54 14.33
C VAL A 62 23.76 -13.82 13.39
N ARG A 63 24.71 -14.61 13.85
CA ARG A 63 25.81 -15.13 13.04
C ARG A 63 25.82 -16.63 13.09
N THR A 64 25.74 -17.28 11.94
CA THR A 64 25.84 -18.74 11.82
C THR A 64 27.15 -19.09 11.14
N GLU A 65 27.95 -19.98 11.79
CA GLU A 65 29.21 -20.48 11.28
C GLU A 65 29.16 -22.01 11.28
N GLN A 66 29.68 -22.62 10.20
CA GLN A 66 29.85 -24.07 10.15
C GLN A 66 31.28 -24.44 10.60
N LYS A 67 31.39 -25.31 11.61
CA LYS A 67 32.68 -25.80 12.10
C LYS A 67 32.68 -27.31 12.12
N GLY A 68 33.21 -27.94 11.07
CA GLY A 68 33.14 -29.38 10.85
C GLY A 68 31.72 -29.86 10.68
N GLU A 69 31.28 -30.81 11.51
CA GLU A 69 29.89 -31.35 11.49
C GLU A 69 28.90 -30.51 12.30
N TRP A 70 29.32 -29.36 12.80
CA TRP A 70 28.50 -28.52 13.66
C TRP A 70 28.19 -27.20 13.00
N GLU A 71 26.92 -26.82 13.03
CA GLU A 71 26.42 -25.47 12.77
C GLU A 71 26.33 -24.75 14.12
N ILE A 72 27.05 -23.66 14.24
CA ILE A 72 27.11 -22.85 15.46
C ILE A 72 26.45 -21.52 15.18
N THR A 73 25.31 -21.27 15.82
CA THR A 73 24.59 -19.98 15.71
C THR A 73 24.85 -19.19 16.97
N ARG A 74 25.40 -17.97 16.80
CA ARG A 74 25.60 -17.00 17.88
C ARG A 74 24.62 -15.87 17.70
N THR A 75 23.80 -15.61 18.71
CA THR A 75 22.82 -14.52 18.72
C THR A 75 23.21 -13.52 19.79
N LYS A 76 23.48 -12.30 19.36
CA LYS A 76 23.71 -11.14 20.26
C LYS A 76 22.40 -10.43 20.47
N HIS A 77 22.03 -10.25 21.74
CA HIS A 77 20.80 -9.58 22.14
C HIS A 77 21.10 -8.16 22.59
N TYR A 78 20.27 -7.22 22.14
CA TYR A 78 20.42 -5.79 22.41
C TYR A 78 19.10 -5.20 22.89
N LEU A 79 19.18 -4.22 23.78
CA LEU A 79 18.10 -3.30 24.09
C LEU A 79 18.39 -1.99 23.34
N VAL A 80 17.53 -1.66 22.39
CA VAL A 80 17.70 -0.50 21.52
C VAL A 80 16.66 0.53 21.89
N ARG A 81 17.09 1.77 22.21
CA ARG A 81 16.20 2.88 22.50
C ARG A 81 16.36 3.98 21.46
N ARG A 82 15.23 4.43 20.93
CA ARG A 82 15.14 5.56 20.01
C ARG A 82 14.13 6.55 20.57
N LYS A 83 14.59 7.78 20.80
CA LYS A 83 13.71 8.90 21.21
C LYS A 83 13.97 10.07 20.29
N GLY A 84 12.91 10.73 19.85
CA GLY A 84 13.03 11.85 18.95
C GLY A 84 11.68 12.43 18.57
N GLY A 85 11.71 13.36 17.64
CA GLY A 85 10.50 14.02 17.17
C GLY A 85 10.56 14.38 15.70
N MET A 86 9.40 14.65 15.13
CA MET A 86 9.21 15.10 13.76
C MET A 86 7.95 15.93 13.63
N ARG A 87 7.94 16.82 12.63
CA ARG A 87 6.79 17.67 12.31
C ARG A 87 6.10 17.19 11.06
N PHE A 88 4.79 17.10 11.12
CA PHE A 88 3.92 16.82 9.99
C PHE A 88 3.22 18.10 9.56
N GLU A 89 3.11 18.32 8.25
CA GLU A 89 2.47 19.50 7.68
C GLU A 89 1.46 19.09 6.62
N ASP A 90 0.27 19.69 6.72
CA ASP A 90 -0.80 19.61 5.71
C ASP A 90 -1.26 18.18 5.35
N ILE A 91 -1.42 17.31 6.34
CA ILE A 91 -1.98 15.97 6.14
C ILE A 91 -3.43 16.10 5.70
N PRO A 92 -3.78 15.73 4.47
CA PRO A 92 -5.15 15.84 4.00
C PRO A 92 -6.01 14.70 4.56
N VAL A 93 -7.14 15.05 5.11
CA VAL A 93 -8.19 14.11 5.52
C VAL A 93 -9.50 14.57 4.94
N ASP A 94 -10.22 13.66 4.28
CA ASP A 94 -11.50 13.92 3.65
C ASP A 94 -12.53 14.45 4.66
N GLY A 95 -13.17 15.54 4.31
CA GLY A 95 -14.21 16.21 5.09
C GLY A 95 -15.63 15.86 4.64
N SER A 96 -15.83 14.89 3.74
CA SER A 96 -17.15 14.46 3.24
C SER A 96 -17.46 13.02 3.66
N VAL A 97 -18.61 12.80 4.31
CA VAL A 97 -19.09 11.44 4.63
C VAL A 97 -19.68 10.70 3.42
N LYS A 98 -19.84 11.36 2.27
CA LYS A 98 -20.40 10.75 1.05
C LYS A 98 -19.35 10.03 0.20
N MET A 99 -18.10 10.45 0.32
CA MET A 99 -16.99 9.83 -0.40
C MET A 99 -16.44 8.65 0.41
N ASP A 100 -15.99 7.61 -0.26
CA ASP A 100 -15.27 6.53 0.40
C ASP A 100 -13.85 7.01 0.76
N ASP A 101 -13.52 6.99 2.04
CA ASP A 101 -12.21 7.39 2.57
C ASP A 101 -11.04 6.73 1.85
N LYS A 102 -11.18 5.43 1.51
CA LYS A 102 -10.16 4.70 0.75
C LYS A 102 -9.93 5.30 -0.62
N LEU A 103 -11.00 5.79 -1.25
CA LEU A 103 -10.92 6.39 -2.57
C LEU A 103 -10.21 7.74 -2.49
N THR A 104 -10.63 8.60 -1.55
CA THR A 104 -10.08 9.96 -1.39
C THR A 104 -8.63 9.94 -0.92
N GLU A 105 -8.28 9.11 0.05
CA GLU A 105 -6.90 8.94 0.51
C GLU A 105 -5.99 8.36 -0.57
N SER A 106 -6.51 7.46 -1.41
CA SER A 106 -5.72 6.90 -2.53
C SER A 106 -5.36 7.92 -3.61
N LEU A 107 -6.05 9.06 -3.66
CA LEU A 107 -5.75 10.14 -4.62
C LEU A 107 -4.49 10.92 -4.24
N GLU A 108 -4.07 10.87 -2.99
CA GLU A 108 -2.86 11.54 -2.53
C GLU A 108 -1.60 11.10 -3.31
N PRO A 109 -0.56 11.95 -3.45
CA PRO A 109 -0.42 13.27 -2.83
C PRO A 109 -1.06 14.40 -3.63
N TYR A 110 -1.32 15.51 -2.95
CA TYR A 110 -1.65 16.80 -3.56
C TYR A 110 -0.51 17.80 -3.35
N ASP A 111 -0.22 18.61 -4.36
CA ASP A 111 0.71 19.74 -4.24
C ASP A 111 -0.04 20.94 -3.63
N LEU A 112 0.13 21.13 -2.34
CA LEU A 112 -0.51 22.19 -1.58
C LEU A 112 0.22 23.55 -1.71
N SER A 113 1.44 23.56 -2.25
CA SER A 113 2.16 24.79 -2.56
C SER A 113 1.46 25.62 -3.64
N ALA A 114 0.67 24.95 -4.50
CA ALA A 114 -0.14 25.57 -5.53
C ALA A 114 -1.53 26.03 -5.03
N ALA A 115 -1.82 25.90 -3.72
CA ALA A 115 -3.09 26.33 -3.15
C ALA A 115 -3.25 27.86 -3.21
N ILE A 116 -4.48 28.28 -3.53
CA ILE A 116 -4.85 29.70 -3.54
C ILE A 116 -5.99 29.93 -2.56
N PRO A 117 -6.14 31.16 -2.04
CA PRO A 117 -7.30 31.51 -1.21
C PRO A 117 -8.60 31.21 -1.94
N PHE A 118 -9.58 30.69 -1.21
CA PHE A 118 -10.86 30.35 -1.78
C PHE A 118 -11.56 31.58 -2.39
N GLN A 119 -12.01 31.42 -3.63
CA GLN A 119 -12.84 32.39 -4.35
C GLN A 119 -13.96 31.61 -5.06
N SER A 120 -15.20 32.08 -4.94
CA SER A 120 -16.37 31.43 -5.58
C SER A 120 -16.22 31.26 -7.11
N ALA A 121 -15.45 32.13 -7.75
CA ALA A 121 -15.14 32.03 -9.18
C ALA A 121 -14.38 30.73 -9.55
N VAL A 122 -13.65 30.12 -8.62
CA VAL A 122 -12.92 28.85 -8.85
C VAL A 122 -13.89 27.68 -9.08
N LEU A 123 -15.11 27.78 -8.54
CA LEU A 123 -16.15 26.78 -8.70
C LEU A 123 -16.95 26.93 -10.02
N ALA A 124 -16.65 27.94 -10.84
CA ALA A 124 -17.35 28.11 -12.10
C ALA A 124 -17.12 26.92 -13.06
N GLY A 125 -18.21 26.21 -13.42
CA GLY A 125 -18.14 25.01 -14.25
C GLY A 125 -17.72 23.72 -13.56
N ALA A 126 -17.58 23.73 -12.23
CA ALA A 126 -17.32 22.57 -11.39
C ALA A 126 -18.41 22.42 -10.30
N MET A 127 -18.52 21.21 -9.76
CA MET A 127 -19.31 20.97 -8.56
C MET A 127 -18.40 21.04 -7.33
N ALA A 128 -18.96 21.42 -6.18
CA ALA A 128 -18.29 21.28 -4.89
C ALA A 128 -19.17 20.40 -3.98
N ASP A 129 -18.52 19.51 -3.24
CA ASP A 129 -19.20 18.78 -2.17
C ASP A 129 -19.18 19.60 -0.88
N HIS A 130 -20.04 19.24 0.05
CA HIS A 130 -20.18 19.92 1.33
C HIS A 130 -19.31 19.21 2.39
N ALA A 131 -18.62 19.99 3.22
CA ALA A 131 -17.93 19.46 4.40
C ALA A 131 -18.97 19.11 5.47
N ASP A 132 -19.31 17.82 5.58
CA ASP A 132 -20.29 17.28 6.53
C ASP A 132 -19.64 16.35 7.57
N ALA A 133 -18.34 16.03 7.43
CA ALA A 133 -17.58 15.31 8.43
C ALA A 133 -17.08 16.28 9.54
N ASN A 134 -17.19 15.82 10.80
CA ASN A 134 -16.72 16.58 11.94
C ASN A 134 -15.18 16.67 11.93
N CYS A 135 -14.63 17.88 12.09
CA CYS A 135 -13.20 18.15 12.16
C CYS A 135 -12.48 17.27 13.20
N ASP A 136 -13.06 17.08 14.39
CA ASP A 136 -12.45 16.25 15.45
C ASP A 136 -12.38 14.76 15.08
N ALA A 137 -13.33 14.26 14.28
CA ALA A 137 -13.29 12.90 13.76
C ALA A 137 -12.19 12.75 12.68
N CYS A 138 -12.05 13.75 11.81
CA CYS A 138 -10.99 13.80 10.82
C CYS A 138 -9.60 13.91 11.47
N GLU A 139 -9.48 14.69 12.56
CA GLU A 139 -8.24 14.82 13.32
C GLU A 139 -7.77 13.48 13.90
N LYS A 140 -8.68 12.67 14.44
CA LYS A 140 -8.33 11.33 14.96
C LYS A 140 -7.69 10.46 13.86
N ARG A 141 -8.26 10.48 12.65
CA ARG A 141 -7.69 9.76 11.50
C ARG A 141 -6.30 10.29 11.10
N ALA A 142 -6.11 11.62 11.14
CA ALA A 142 -4.80 12.21 10.91
C ALA A 142 -3.78 11.72 11.94
N VAL A 143 -4.15 11.71 13.23
CA VAL A 143 -3.29 11.24 14.33
C VAL A 143 -2.92 9.77 14.18
N GLU A 144 -3.86 8.89 13.83
CA GLU A 144 -3.58 7.46 13.57
C GLU A 144 -2.55 7.30 12.43
N ARG A 145 -2.67 8.08 11.35
CA ARG A 145 -1.70 8.07 10.25
C ARG A 145 -0.33 8.60 10.68
N VAL A 146 -0.30 9.61 11.53
CA VAL A 146 0.93 10.16 12.12
C VAL A 146 1.61 9.11 12.99
N GLU A 147 0.89 8.49 13.93
CA GLU A 147 1.43 7.46 14.83
C GLU A 147 2.07 6.33 14.04
N HIS A 148 1.37 5.82 13.02
CA HIS A 148 1.92 4.76 12.17
C HIS A 148 3.18 5.19 11.42
N SER A 149 3.24 6.44 10.93
CA SER A 149 4.42 6.96 10.25
C SER A 149 5.60 7.18 11.19
N VAL A 150 5.31 7.61 12.43
CA VAL A 150 6.32 7.75 13.50
C VAL A 150 6.92 6.39 13.82
N GLU A 151 6.08 5.35 13.99
CA GLU A 151 6.52 3.97 14.22
C GLU A 151 7.47 3.50 13.12
N GLN A 152 7.06 3.65 11.86
CA GLN A 152 7.87 3.24 10.72
C GLN A 152 9.20 4.01 10.66
N THR A 153 9.16 5.32 10.86
CA THR A 153 10.37 6.16 10.82
C THR A 153 11.34 5.78 11.95
N MET A 154 10.84 5.51 13.15
CA MET A 154 11.69 5.06 14.27
C MET A 154 12.26 3.66 14.02
N LEU A 155 11.45 2.73 13.52
CA LEU A 155 11.90 1.38 13.16
C LEU A 155 12.97 1.41 12.07
N ASP A 156 12.86 2.32 11.12
CA ASP A 156 13.85 2.50 10.05
C ASP A 156 15.24 2.88 10.57
N THR A 157 15.33 3.44 11.77
CA THR A 157 16.60 3.73 12.45
C THR A 157 17.27 2.51 13.10
N VAL A 158 16.60 1.35 13.06
CA VAL A 158 17.04 0.09 13.71
C VAL A 158 17.29 -1.00 12.67
N ARG A 159 17.69 -0.65 11.44
CA ARG A 159 17.86 -1.58 10.30
C ARG A 159 19.09 -2.50 10.40
N ASP A 160 20.02 -2.22 11.29
CA ASP A 160 21.29 -2.96 11.42
C ASP A 160 21.15 -4.29 12.17
N TYR A 161 19.95 -4.70 12.52
CA TYR A 161 19.63 -5.91 13.25
C TYR A 161 18.88 -6.91 12.40
N ASP A 162 19.11 -8.20 12.62
CA ASP A 162 18.44 -9.28 11.88
C ASP A 162 16.99 -9.48 12.35
N THR A 163 16.75 -9.26 13.65
CA THR A 163 15.41 -9.32 14.26
C THR A 163 15.21 -8.09 15.13
N VAL A 164 14.05 -7.46 15.02
CA VAL A 164 13.65 -6.31 15.83
C VAL A 164 12.22 -6.51 16.30
N ASN A 165 12.02 -6.53 17.62
CA ASN A 165 10.72 -6.65 18.25
C ASN A 165 10.45 -5.41 19.10
N GLU A 166 9.29 -4.79 18.94
CA GLU A 166 8.90 -3.68 19.80
C GLU A 166 8.65 -4.18 21.22
N ARG A 167 9.31 -3.55 22.18
CA ARG A 167 9.15 -3.84 23.60
C ARG A 167 8.28 -2.81 24.33
N ASN A 168 8.47 -1.55 24.00
CA ASN A 168 7.69 -0.45 24.55
C ASN A 168 7.58 0.71 23.56
N ARG A 169 6.42 1.35 23.56
CA ARG A 169 6.08 2.45 22.69
C ARG A 169 5.39 3.57 23.47
N ARG A 170 5.88 4.79 23.30
CA ARG A 170 5.17 6.00 23.71
C ARG A 170 5.26 7.01 22.58
N ILE A 171 4.13 7.32 21.98
CA ILE A 171 4.00 8.38 20.97
C ILE A 171 3.07 9.45 21.54
N THR A 172 3.44 10.69 21.36
CA THR A 172 2.64 11.85 21.75
C THR A 172 2.59 12.81 20.57
N THR A 173 1.39 13.27 20.26
CA THR A 173 1.14 14.25 19.20
C THR A 173 0.65 15.55 19.83
N GLU A 174 1.26 16.66 19.46
CA GLU A 174 0.82 18.00 19.86
C GLU A 174 0.04 18.61 18.69
N ARG A 175 -1.21 19.00 18.97
CA ARG A 175 -2.10 19.60 17.99
C ARG A 175 -1.49 20.89 17.45
N GLY A 176 -1.38 20.97 16.11
CA GLY A 176 -1.02 22.18 15.41
C GLY A 176 -2.24 22.87 14.78
N SER A 177 -2.23 23.05 13.46
CA SER A 177 -3.30 23.70 12.71
C SER A 177 -4.21 22.69 12.01
N ALA A 178 -5.48 23.08 11.83
CA ALA A 178 -6.45 22.41 10.97
C ALA A 178 -7.01 23.44 9.98
N THR A 179 -6.69 23.32 8.71
CA THR A 179 -7.07 24.29 7.68
C THR A 179 -8.02 23.63 6.68
N PRO A 180 -9.20 24.21 6.41
CA PRO A 180 -10.09 23.66 5.40
C PRO A 180 -9.55 23.94 3.99
N ALA A 181 -9.65 22.96 3.10
CA ALA A 181 -9.24 23.06 1.71
C ALA A 181 -10.25 22.39 0.76
N LEU A 182 -10.30 22.86 -0.48
CA LEU A 182 -11.06 22.23 -1.55
C LEU A 182 -10.08 21.67 -2.58
N LEU A 183 -10.04 20.35 -2.72
CA LEU A 183 -9.11 19.67 -3.64
C LEU A 183 -9.84 19.18 -4.90
N PRO A 184 -9.26 19.38 -6.09
CA PRO A 184 -9.90 19.03 -7.34
C PRO A 184 -9.83 17.52 -7.62
N VAL A 185 -10.97 16.93 -7.95
CA VAL A 185 -11.09 15.52 -8.32
C VAL A 185 -11.97 15.39 -9.56
N TRP A 186 -11.58 14.55 -10.51
CA TRP A 186 -12.44 14.13 -11.60
C TRP A 186 -13.11 12.81 -11.23
N LEU A 187 -14.45 12.79 -11.25
CA LEU A 187 -15.25 11.61 -10.90
C LEU A 187 -16.00 11.06 -12.10
N MET A 188 -16.05 9.73 -12.15
CA MET A 188 -16.93 8.97 -13.03
C MET A 188 -17.50 7.79 -12.25
N THR A 189 -18.81 7.54 -12.41
CA THR A 189 -19.48 6.42 -11.78
C THR A 189 -20.02 5.44 -12.82
N THR A 190 -19.98 4.15 -12.48
CA THR A 190 -20.56 3.07 -13.29
C THR A 190 -21.29 2.09 -12.39
N VAL A 191 -22.47 1.65 -12.82
CA VAL A 191 -23.27 0.66 -12.07
C VAL A 191 -23.05 -0.72 -12.65
N LYS A 192 -22.77 -1.70 -11.77
CA LYS A 192 -22.72 -3.12 -12.11
C LYS A 192 -23.48 -3.93 -11.05
N GLU A 193 -24.45 -4.74 -11.49
CA GLU A 193 -25.24 -5.62 -10.59
C GLU A 193 -25.88 -4.85 -9.42
N GLY A 194 -26.39 -3.64 -9.68
CA GLY A 194 -27.01 -2.77 -8.67
C GLY A 194 -26.01 -2.05 -7.73
N LYS A 195 -24.72 -2.29 -7.86
CA LYS A 195 -23.67 -1.59 -7.09
C LYS A 195 -23.00 -0.51 -7.93
N THR A 196 -22.87 0.68 -7.35
CA THR A 196 -22.16 1.81 -7.97
C THR A 196 -20.66 1.68 -7.69
N TYR A 197 -19.86 1.84 -8.73
CA TYR A 197 -18.40 1.89 -8.68
C TYR A 197 -17.94 3.27 -9.10
N THR A 198 -17.10 3.87 -8.30
CA THR A 198 -16.56 5.20 -8.52
C THR A 198 -15.12 5.12 -8.97
N PHE A 199 -14.82 5.83 -10.04
CA PHE A 199 -13.47 6.10 -10.53
C PHE A 199 -13.15 7.55 -10.22
N ALA A 200 -12.02 7.80 -9.61
CA ALA A 200 -11.57 9.13 -9.29
C ALA A 200 -10.18 9.39 -9.86
N VAL A 201 -9.97 10.60 -10.37
CA VAL A 201 -8.66 11.04 -10.84
C VAL A 201 -8.30 12.33 -10.09
N ASN A 202 -7.12 12.35 -9.50
CA ASN A 202 -6.58 13.55 -8.86
C ASN A 202 -6.48 14.68 -9.89
N GLY A 203 -7.13 15.80 -9.63
CA GLY A 203 -7.19 16.95 -10.54
C GLY A 203 -5.88 17.72 -10.69
N GLN A 204 -4.85 17.38 -9.90
CA GLN A 204 -3.50 17.98 -10.00
C GLN A 204 -2.50 17.00 -10.62
N THR A 205 -2.41 15.78 -10.09
CA THR A 205 -1.38 14.81 -10.46
C THR A 205 -1.80 13.87 -11.58
N GLY A 206 -3.10 13.73 -11.85
CA GLY A 206 -3.66 12.76 -12.79
C GLY A 206 -3.68 11.32 -12.25
N LYS A 207 -3.34 11.10 -10.98
CA LYS A 207 -3.39 9.78 -10.36
C LYS A 207 -4.82 9.26 -10.35
N LEU A 208 -5.05 8.11 -10.98
CA LEU A 208 -6.34 7.44 -11.00
C LEU A 208 -6.45 6.44 -9.86
N THR A 209 -7.59 6.41 -9.21
CA THR A 209 -7.94 5.41 -8.21
C THR A 209 -9.35 4.85 -8.44
N CYS A 210 -9.54 3.59 -8.12
CA CYS A 210 -10.82 2.90 -8.19
C CYS A 210 -10.77 1.61 -7.37
N ASP A 211 -11.94 1.12 -6.96
CA ASP A 211 -12.08 -0.21 -6.36
C ASP A 211 -13.02 -1.06 -7.24
N VAL A 212 -12.44 -1.74 -8.22
CA VAL A 212 -13.18 -2.55 -9.19
C VAL A 212 -12.94 -4.03 -8.91
N PRO A 213 -14.01 -4.84 -8.79
CA PRO A 213 -13.87 -6.28 -8.59
C PRO A 213 -13.32 -6.97 -9.84
N ALA A 214 -12.52 -8.01 -9.65
CA ALA A 214 -12.12 -8.88 -10.73
C ALA A 214 -13.30 -9.70 -11.25
N ASP A 215 -13.36 -9.92 -12.56
CA ASP A 215 -14.33 -10.83 -13.18
C ASP A 215 -14.04 -12.27 -12.78
N LYS A 216 -15.02 -12.94 -12.16
CA LYS A 216 -14.88 -14.31 -11.68
C LYS A 216 -14.66 -15.30 -12.84
N LYS A 217 -15.38 -15.11 -13.96
CA LYS A 217 -15.26 -16.00 -15.14
C LYS A 217 -13.90 -15.82 -15.80
N LYS A 218 -13.43 -14.59 -16.00
CA LYS A 218 -12.10 -14.32 -16.53
C LYS A 218 -10.99 -14.82 -15.59
N SER A 219 -11.17 -14.67 -14.26
CA SER A 219 -10.22 -15.19 -13.27
C SER A 219 -10.08 -16.71 -13.35
N LEU A 220 -11.22 -17.43 -13.51
CA LEU A 220 -11.22 -18.87 -13.67
C LEU A 220 -10.58 -19.30 -15.01
N LEU A 221 -10.91 -18.60 -16.09
CA LEU A 221 -10.35 -18.88 -17.43
C LEU A 221 -8.83 -18.68 -17.45
N TRP A 222 -8.34 -17.58 -16.91
CA TRP A 222 -6.90 -17.28 -16.82
C TRP A 222 -6.19 -18.26 -15.90
N GLY A 223 -6.74 -18.55 -14.70
CA GLY A 223 -6.18 -19.52 -13.77
C GLY A 223 -6.14 -20.92 -14.35
N GLY A 224 -7.23 -21.37 -14.94
CA GLY A 224 -7.33 -22.66 -15.62
C GLY A 224 -6.38 -22.78 -16.81
N GLY A 225 -6.24 -21.74 -17.62
CA GLY A 225 -5.31 -21.70 -18.76
C GLY A 225 -3.84 -21.79 -18.33
N VAL A 226 -3.45 -21.05 -17.30
CA VAL A 226 -2.09 -21.09 -16.72
C VAL A 226 -1.84 -22.47 -16.11
N PHE A 227 -2.75 -23.00 -15.33
CA PHE A 227 -2.65 -24.33 -14.74
C PHE A 227 -2.47 -25.40 -15.80
N ALA A 228 -3.34 -25.45 -16.81
CA ALA A 228 -3.28 -26.44 -17.89
C ALA A 228 -2.01 -26.31 -18.73
N GLY A 229 -1.56 -25.08 -19.00
CA GLY A 229 -0.32 -24.84 -19.73
C GLY A 229 0.91 -25.36 -19.00
N ILE A 230 1.05 -25.05 -17.70
CA ILE A 230 2.18 -25.52 -16.87
C ILE A 230 2.15 -27.04 -16.74
N LEU A 231 0.98 -27.62 -16.47
CA LEU A 231 0.84 -29.07 -16.32
C LEU A 231 1.15 -29.80 -17.63
N GLY A 232 0.69 -29.25 -18.77
CA GLY A 232 0.99 -29.82 -20.09
C GLY A 232 2.48 -29.81 -20.43
N VAL A 233 3.17 -28.70 -20.16
CA VAL A 233 4.63 -28.60 -20.35
C VAL A 233 5.36 -29.57 -19.42
N ALA A 234 4.99 -29.63 -18.15
CA ALA A 234 5.59 -30.53 -17.18
C ALA A 234 5.38 -32.01 -17.57
N ALA A 235 4.17 -32.38 -18.00
CA ALA A 235 3.88 -33.74 -18.47
C ALA A 235 4.70 -34.11 -19.71
N LEU A 236 4.89 -33.17 -20.65
CA LEU A 236 5.72 -33.37 -21.81
C LEU A 236 7.19 -33.61 -21.43
N ILE A 237 7.75 -32.83 -20.54
CA ILE A 237 9.11 -32.98 -20.03
C ILE A 237 9.26 -34.33 -19.33
N LEU A 238 8.34 -34.72 -18.46
CA LEU A 238 8.36 -36.02 -17.76
C LEU A 238 8.25 -37.21 -18.74
N ALA A 239 7.45 -37.07 -19.81
CA ALA A 239 7.36 -38.08 -20.86
C ALA A 239 8.67 -38.24 -21.61
N LEU A 240 9.34 -37.15 -21.98
CA LEU A 240 10.65 -37.15 -22.66
C LEU A 240 11.78 -37.74 -21.79
N MET A 241 11.63 -37.65 -20.46
CA MET A 241 12.59 -38.19 -19.48
C MET A 241 12.26 -39.63 -19.03
N ASP A 242 11.21 -40.25 -19.59
CA ASP A 242 10.67 -41.55 -19.17
C ASP A 242 10.33 -41.65 -17.67
N ALA A 243 9.98 -40.50 -17.08
CA ALA A 243 9.66 -40.32 -15.65
C ALA A 243 8.16 -40.07 -15.37
N LEU A 244 7.30 -40.43 -16.33
CA LEU A 244 5.85 -40.18 -16.26
C LEU A 244 5.22 -41.19 -15.31
N GLY A 245 4.95 -40.73 -14.05
CA GLY A 245 4.28 -41.50 -13.02
C GLY A 245 3.18 -40.71 -12.35
N SER A 246 2.25 -41.40 -11.69
CA SER A 246 1.14 -40.75 -10.97
C SER A 246 1.65 -39.80 -9.85
N GLY A 247 2.71 -40.17 -9.17
CA GLY A 247 3.32 -39.34 -8.13
C GLY A 247 3.98 -38.08 -8.68
N SER A 248 4.75 -38.18 -9.78
CA SER A 248 5.39 -37.03 -10.41
C SER A 248 4.36 -36.05 -11.00
N LEU A 249 3.29 -36.55 -11.62
CA LEU A 249 2.21 -35.73 -12.14
C LEU A 249 1.45 -35.01 -11.02
N LEU A 250 1.24 -35.65 -9.87
CA LEU A 250 0.55 -35.03 -8.72
C LEU A 250 1.39 -33.87 -8.17
N ILE A 251 2.71 -34.03 -8.01
CA ILE A 251 3.60 -32.95 -7.56
C ILE A 251 3.55 -31.79 -8.56
N CYS A 252 3.64 -32.08 -9.86
CA CYS A 252 3.55 -31.05 -10.91
C CYS A 252 2.20 -30.33 -10.88
N ALA A 253 1.08 -31.04 -10.62
CA ALA A 253 -0.23 -30.43 -10.51
C ALA A 253 -0.34 -29.48 -9.30
N VAL A 254 0.23 -29.86 -8.15
CA VAL A 254 0.28 -28.98 -6.97
C VAL A 254 1.08 -27.71 -7.24
N VAL A 255 2.27 -27.85 -7.84
CA VAL A 255 3.12 -26.69 -8.20
C VAL A 255 2.41 -25.81 -9.24
N ALA A 256 1.79 -26.39 -10.27
CA ALA A 256 1.04 -25.65 -11.27
C ALA A 256 -0.14 -24.89 -10.65
N ALA A 257 -0.84 -25.47 -9.68
CA ALA A 257 -1.94 -24.81 -8.96
C ALA A 257 -1.44 -23.61 -8.15
N ILE A 258 -0.33 -23.74 -7.43
CA ILE A 258 0.27 -22.63 -6.66
C ILE A 258 0.65 -21.48 -7.60
N ILE A 259 1.31 -21.76 -8.72
CA ILE A 259 1.72 -20.74 -9.69
C ILE A 259 0.48 -20.09 -10.33
N ALA A 260 -0.55 -20.86 -10.70
CA ALA A 260 -1.79 -20.33 -11.26
C ALA A 260 -2.50 -19.39 -10.29
N LEU A 261 -2.57 -19.75 -9.00
CA LEU A 261 -3.12 -18.89 -7.95
C LEU A 261 -2.31 -17.61 -7.77
N ALA A 262 -0.98 -17.69 -7.78
CA ALA A 262 -0.09 -16.52 -7.69
C ALA A 262 -0.30 -15.56 -8.87
N VAL A 263 -0.38 -16.09 -10.11
CA VAL A 263 -0.63 -15.28 -11.32
C VAL A 263 -2.00 -14.61 -11.26
N VAL A 264 -3.06 -15.33 -10.89
CA VAL A 264 -4.41 -14.74 -10.74
C VAL A 264 -4.42 -13.71 -9.62
N GLY A 265 -3.69 -13.94 -8.51
CA GLY A 265 -3.52 -12.99 -7.42
C GLY A 265 -2.86 -11.69 -7.88
N ALA A 266 -1.76 -11.79 -8.63
CA ALA A 266 -1.06 -10.64 -9.21
C ALA A 266 -1.96 -9.86 -10.20
N LEU A 267 -2.69 -10.55 -11.06
CA LEU A 267 -3.63 -9.91 -12.00
C LEU A 267 -4.80 -9.22 -11.29
N LYS A 268 -5.29 -9.77 -10.16
CA LYS A 268 -6.30 -9.13 -9.31
C LYS A 268 -5.74 -7.88 -8.63
N GLY A 269 -4.48 -7.94 -8.15
CA GLY A 269 -3.81 -6.80 -7.54
C GLY A 269 -3.72 -5.58 -8.47
N GLN A 270 -3.61 -5.80 -9.78
CA GLN A 270 -3.60 -4.73 -10.77
C GLN A 270 -4.93 -3.95 -10.87
N LEU A 271 -6.06 -4.52 -10.42
CA LEU A 271 -7.37 -3.88 -10.47
C LEU A 271 -7.64 -3.01 -9.23
N LYS A 272 -7.09 -3.39 -8.08
CA LYS A 272 -7.23 -2.64 -6.85
C LYS A 272 -6.19 -1.54 -6.80
N GLN A 273 -6.63 -0.29 -6.98
CA GLN A 273 -5.77 0.89 -6.82
C GLN A 273 -6.19 1.75 -5.62
N ALA A 274 -7.42 1.60 -5.15
CA ALA A 274 -7.85 2.24 -3.92
C ALA A 274 -7.29 1.46 -2.73
N ALA A 275 -6.33 2.07 -2.03
CA ALA A 275 -5.77 1.58 -0.78
C ALA A 275 -5.84 2.70 0.25
N GLN A 276 -6.36 2.40 1.41
CA GLN A 276 -6.37 3.37 2.50
C GLN A 276 -4.93 3.77 2.83
N GLN A 277 -4.67 5.06 2.90
CA GLN A 277 -3.39 5.60 3.33
C GLN A 277 -3.30 5.49 4.85
N SER A 278 -2.67 4.42 5.33
CA SER A 278 -2.44 4.22 6.76
C SER A 278 -1.28 5.06 7.30
N ALA A 279 -0.51 5.71 6.44
CA ALA A 279 0.68 6.46 6.80
C ALA A 279 0.62 7.91 6.31
N ALA A 280 1.23 8.81 7.06
CA ALA A 280 1.43 10.22 6.73
C ALA A 280 2.91 10.54 6.43
N GLY A 281 3.74 9.54 6.09
CA GLY A 281 5.18 9.72 5.89
C GLY A 281 5.55 10.74 4.82
N GLY A 282 4.73 10.87 3.77
CA GLY A 282 4.93 11.88 2.73
C GLY A 282 4.67 13.34 3.16
N TYR A 283 4.16 13.54 4.38
CA TYR A 283 3.84 14.86 4.96
C TYR A 283 4.80 15.24 6.10
N ILE A 284 5.86 14.47 6.31
CA ILE A 284 6.92 14.84 7.24
C ILE A 284 7.68 16.04 6.64
N ARG A 285 7.72 17.13 7.39
CA ARG A 285 8.49 18.31 6.99
C ARG A 285 9.96 17.93 6.84
N GLU A 286 10.54 18.25 5.70
CA GLU A 286 11.94 17.98 5.41
C GLU A 286 12.86 18.60 6.46
N GLY A 287 13.80 17.81 6.99
CA GLY A 287 14.74 18.23 8.03
C GLY A 287 14.14 18.36 9.44
N SER A 288 12.86 18.06 9.66
CA SER A 288 12.24 18.12 11.01
C SER A 288 12.53 16.88 11.86
N PHE A 289 12.83 15.74 11.23
CA PHE A 289 13.17 14.53 11.96
C PHE A 289 14.46 14.67 12.74
N ARG A 290 14.42 14.40 14.04
CA ARG A 290 15.59 14.38 14.91
C ARG A 290 15.53 13.21 15.87
N LEU A 291 16.69 12.65 16.19
CA LEU A 291 16.86 11.67 17.26
C LEU A 291 17.56 12.35 18.44
N ASP A 292 16.84 12.46 19.55
CA ASP A 292 17.37 12.98 20.82
C ASP A 292 18.14 11.88 21.60
N VAL A 293 17.66 10.63 21.46
CA VAL A 293 18.32 9.44 22.01
C VAL A 293 18.45 8.38 20.91
N ASN A 294 19.67 7.92 20.69
CA ASN A 294 20.04 6.84 19.80
C ASN A 294 21.01 5.94 20.56
N ALA A 295 20.46 4.97 21.31
CA ALA A 295 21.25 4.15 22.25
C ALA A 295 20.98 2.65 22.01
N ASP A 296 22.09 1.90 21.88
CA ASP A 296 22.10 0.47 21.69
C ASP A 296 22.89 -0.17 22.83
N HIS A 297 22.19 -0.90 23.69
CA HIS A 297 22.77 -1.56 24.83
C HIS A 297 22.88 -3.07 24.56
N PHE A 298 24.12 -3.58 24.46
CA PHE A 298 24.35 -5.03 24.43
C PHE A 298 23.93 -5.64 25.77
N LEU A 299 23.15 -6.72 25.71
CA LEU A 299 22.68 -7.44 26.90
C LEU A 299 23.51 -8.71 27.16
N TYR A 300 23.48 -9.63 26.22
CA TYR A 300 24.19 -10.90 26.30
C TYR A 300 24.31 -11.57 24.92
N GLU A 301 25.14 -12.62 24.88
CA GLU A 301 25.27 -13.48 23.70
C GLU A 301 24.83 -14.89 24.05
N SER A 302 23.98 -15.49 23.24
CA SER A 302 23.61 -16.90 23.32
C SER A 302 24.24 -17.68 22.17
N THR A 303 24.59 -18.94 22.41
CA THR A 303 25.19 -19.82 21.40
C THR A 303 24.43 -21.12 21.33
N THR A 304 23.92 -21.44 20.15
CA THR A 304 23.26 -22.71 19.86
C THR A 304 24.13 -23.55 18.92
N LYS A 305 24.28 -24.83 19.19
CA LYS A 305 25.03 -25.79 18.37
C LYS A 305 24.08 -26.85 17.86
N ARG A 306 24.04 -27.04 16.56
CA ARG A 306 23.28 -28.08 15.89
C ARG A 306 24.22 -28.97 15.08
N LYS A 307 24.09 -30.29 15.20
CA LYS A 307 24.86 -31.24 14.37
C LYS A 307 24.20 -31.28 12.97
N ILE A 308 25.00 -31.11 11.93
CA ILE A 308 24.53 -31.21 10.53
C ILE A 308 24.41 -32.72 10.25
N GLU A 309 23.17 -33.20 10.09
CA GLU A 309 22.92 -34.54 9.57
C GLU A 309 23.25 -34.57 8.08
N ASN A 310 24.40 -35.14 7.74
CA ASN A 310 24.70 -35.49 6.34
C ASN A 310 23.73 -36.58 5.91
N ASN A 311 22.70 -36.18 5.17
CA ASN A 311 21.74 -37.09 4.56
C ASN A 311 22.42 -37.80 3.35
N THR A 312 23.56 -38.48 3.62
CA THR A 312 24.23 -39.34 2.68
C THR A 312 23.77 -40.77 2.93
N GLN A 313 22.56 -41.09 2.57
CA GLN A 313 22.03 -42.44 2.39
C GLN A 313 20.85 -42.32 1.41
N LYS A 314 20.77 -43.01 0.28
CA LYS A 314 21.33 -44.25 -0.22
C LYS A 314 21.25 -44.24 -1.75
N LYS A 315 22.23 -44.86 -2.39
CA LYS A 315 22.12 -45.39 -3.77
C LYS A 315 20.93 -46.31 -3.91
#